data_c1eafb2dc318e9e9160ebc5066456a71
#
_entry.id   c1eafb2dc318e9e9160ebc5066456a71
#
_cell.length_a   1.000
_cell.length_b   1.000
_cell.length_c   1.000
_cell.angle_alpha   90.00
_cell.angle_beta   90.00
_cell.angle_gamma   90.00
#
_symmetry.space_group_name_H-M   'P 1'
#
loop_
_entity.id
_entity.type
_entity.pdbx_description
1 polymer ?
#
loop_
_entity_poly.entity_id
_entity_poly.type
_entity_poly.pdbx_seq_one_letter_code
_entity_poly.pdbx_strand_id
1 'polypeptide(L)'
;MAQRTMSISGRQMSFREIFLEIKKQTGYTVVYNNQRLDADREINVDFRKAEVGQILEKVLQGTGLKYEFEDDFIILSLQDVLPQQGIRISGVVRDTKKNPLPGVTIRLAGTTLGTATDTEGAFVLNLAESKGTLELSFVGYKPKKVNFGPETKMLQIVMEEEVTEMEEVVVTGMFTRKANSFTGAAQTFNKEEIRRVGNTNVLQSIKNLDPSFRIAESMENGSNPNQKYDITLRGQSGFPDLKGEYSSNPNNPLFIVDGFEQSVTYVMDMDMNRVASVTLLKDAAAKAIYGSKAANGVVVIETVLPEKGKLRVTYTGSMNVQLPDLSSYDLCNAREKLEVEYNAGKYTYFMDNGVNISINPASQYSFDQVYNKYLKEVVAGVDTDWKSIPLRNGIGQKHTVYLEGGDDYFRYGLDVSYNNVAGVMKGSNRNTFMGGVTLSYRYKSLMLKNNLSVTYNKGNNSPYGAFSEYTRMNPYYRCWDENGNV
;
A
#
# COMPACT_ATOMS: atom_id res chain seq x y z
N MET A 1 -70.85 21.64 -1.12
CA MET A 1 -70.90 22.65 -2.18
C MET A 1 -71.67 22.05 -3.38
N ALA A 2 -72.63 22.78 -3.99
CA ALA A 2 -73.35 22.27 -5.15
C ALA A 2 -72.36 22.15 -6.33
N GLN A 3 -72.20 20.93 -6.83
CA GLN A 3 -71.33 20.70 -7.97
C GLN A 3 -71.94 21.37 -9.19
N ARG A 4 -71.20 22.24 -9.88
CA ARG A 4 -71.61 22.93 -11.08
C ARG A 4 -71.85 21.95 -12.21
N THR A 5 -72.93 22.08 -12.99
CA THR A 5 -73.18 21.20 -14.13
C THR A 5 -72.77 21.83 -15.43
N MET A 6 -72.31 21.02 -16.36
CA MET A 6 -71.91 21.45 -17.70
C MET A 6 -72.30 20.47 -18.77
N SER A 7 -72.25 20.88 -20.03
CA SER A 7 -72.46 20.02 -21.17
C SER A 7 -71.24 20.05 -22.08
N ILE A 8 -70.72 18.87 -22.43
CA ILE A 8 -69.55 18.72 -23.32
C ILE A 8 -69.79 17.53 -24.26
N SER A 9 -69.64 17.73 -25.54
CA SER A 9 -69.77 16.68 -26.53
C SER A 9 -68.73 16.88 -27.62
N GLY A 10 -67.95 15.86 -27.88
CA GLY A 10 -66.90 15.90 -28.92
C GLY A 10 -66.30 14.50 -29.17
N ARG A 11 -65.88 14.28 -30.41
CA ARG A 11 -65.09 13.10 -30.80
C ARG A 11 -63.64 13.48 -30.83
N GLN A 12 -62.78 12.64 -30.22
CA GLN A 12 -61.32 12.85 -30.16
C GLN A 12 -60.93 14.20 -29.51
N MET A 13 -61.49 14.50 -28.35
CA MET A 13 -61.07 15.67 -27.55
C MET A 13 -59.92 15.29 -26.64
N SER A 14 -58.87 16.14 -26.62
CA SER A 14 -57.76 15.97 -25.70
C SER A 14 -58.14 16.31 -24.24
N PHE A 15 -57.43 15.74 -23.27
CA PHE A 15 -57.64 16.11 -21.85
C PHE A 15 -57.49 17.61 -21.65
N ARG A 16 -56.58 18.25 -22.35
CA ARG A 16 -56.37 19.69 -22.33
C ARG A 16 -57.61 20.48 -22.76
N GLU A 17 -58.21 20.08 -23.85
CA GLU A 17 -59.48 20.71 -24.36
C GLU A 17 -60.64 20.51 -23.40
N ILE A 18 -60.79 19.32 -22.83
CA ILE A 18 -61.78 19.02 -21.81
C ILE A 18 -61.62 19.90 -20.58
N PHE A 19 -60.43 20.04 -20.08
CA PHE A 19 -60.10 20.87 -18.91
C PHE A 19 -60.32 22.37 -19.18
N LEU A 20 -60.06 22.82 -20.40
CA LEU A 20 -60.34 24.20 -20.83
C LEU A 20 -61.88 24.44 -20.90
N GLU A 21 -62.62 23.46 -21.37
CA GLU A 21 -64.07 23.59 -21.45
C GLU A 21 -64.74 23.52 -20.05
N ILE A 22 -64.20 22.71 -19.13
CA ILE A 22 -64.54 22.73 -17.69
C ILE A 22 -64.34 24.13 -17.13
N LYS A 23 -63.17 24.72 -17.36
CA LYS A 23 -62.87 26.07 -16.88
C LYS A 23 -63.81 27.12 -17.44
N LYS A 24 -64.09 27.05 -18.72
CA LYS A 24 -64.92 28.03 -19.42
C LYS A 24 -66.41 28.01 -18.96
N GLN A 25 -66.96 26.83 -18.76
CA GLN A 25 -68.35 26.70 -18.37
C GLN A 25 -68.62 26.77 -16.88
N THR A 26 -67.66 26.33 -16.07
CA THR A 26 -67.85 26.20 -14.62
C THR A 26 -66.99 27.10 -13.76
N GLY A 27 -65.90 27.63 -14.32
CA GLY A 27 -64.89 28.44 -13.60
C GLY A 27 -63.84 27.63 -12.89
N TYR A 28 -64.00 26.27 -12.75
CA TYR A 28 -62.99 25.44 -12.14
C TYR A 28 -61.76 25.31 -13.00
N THR A 29 -60.58 25.49 -12.38
CA THR A 29 -59.29 25.29 -13.04
C THR A 29 -58.70 23.92 -12.64
N VAL A 30 -58.47 23.03 -13.61
CA VAL A 30 -57.89 21.71 -13.35
C VAL A 30 -56.36 21.85 -13.27
N VAL A 31 -55.78 21.43 -12.13
CA VAL A 31 -54.34 21.41 -11.86
C VAL A 31 -53.82 19.97 -11.92
N TYR A 32 -52.86 19.72 -12.80
CA TYR A 32 -52.29 18.38 -12.99
C TYR A 32 -50.80 18.45 -13.32
N ASN A 33 -50.10 17.32 -13.13
CA ASN A 33 -48.69 17.18 -13.44
C ASN A 33 -48.54 16.59 -14.85
N ASN A 34 -47.92 17.33 -15.78
CA ASN A 34 -47.68 16.91 -17.16
C ASN A 34 -46.80 15.66 -17.31
N GLN A 35 -46.05 15.28 -16.29
CA GLN A 35 -45.25 14.05 -16.31
C GLN A 35 -46.11 12.81 -15.98
N ARG A 36 -47.30 12.99 -15.44
CA ARG A 36 -48.20 11.92 -14.96
C ARG A 36 -49.48 11.76 -15.75
N LEU A 37 -49.88 12.78 -16.49
CA LEU A 37 -51.03 12.78 -17.38
C LEU A 37 -50.57 13.26 -18.74
N ASP A 38 -50.74 12.43 -19.75
CA ASP A 38 -50.60 12.84 -21.15
C ASP A 38 -51.84 13.68 -21.52
N ALA A 39 -51.65 15.01 -21.44
CA ALA A 39 -52.74 15.98 -21.66
C ALA A 39 -53.22 16.02 -23.12
N ASP A 40 -52.46 15.50 -24.05
CA ASP A 40 -52.77 15.49 -25.48
C ASP A 40 -53.45 14.17 -25.91
N ARG A 41 -53.61 13.21 -24.98
CA ARG A 41 -54.36 11.98 -25.21
C ARG A 41 -55.83 12.30 -25.49
N GLU A 42 -56.37 11.78 -26.61
CA GLU A 42 -57.70 12.03 -27.08
C GLU A 42 -58.68 10.96 -26.56
N ILE A 43 -59.89 11.43 -26.15
CA ILE A 43 -61.02 10.58 -25.73
C ILE A 43 -62.32 11.12 -26.29
N ASN A 44 -63.31 10.24 -26.42
CA ASN A 44 -64.71 10.62 -26.82
C ASN A 44 -65.50 10.98 -25.59
N VAL A 45 -66.12 12.14 -25.59
CA VAL A 45 -67.01 12.61 -24.52
C VAL A 45 -68.34 13.06 -25.06
N ASP A 46 -69.42 12.66 -24.37
CA ASP A 46 -70.82 13.13 -24.66
C ASP A 46 -71.56 13.20 -23.33
N PHE A 47 -71.62 14.37 -22.74
CA PHE A 47 -72.32 14.64 -21.49
C PHE A 47 -73.23 15.84 -21.65
N ARG A 48 -74.49 15.68 -21.21
CA ARG A 48 -75.54 16.73 -21.25
C ARG A 48 -75.97 17.05 -19.82
N LYS A 49 -75.74 18.30 -19.36
CA LYS A 49 -76.05 18.75 -17.99
C LYS A 49 -75.56 17.80 -16.91
N ALA A 50 -74.37 17.30 -17.08
CA ALA A 50 -73.67 16.43 -16.09
C ALA A 50 -72.90 17.24 -15.09
N GLU A 51 -72.73 16.74 -13.85
CA GLU A 51 -71.85 17.33 -12.84
C GLU A 51 -70.41 17.14 -13.22
N VAL A 52 -69.56 18.14 -12.92
CA VAL A 52 -68.09 18.10 -13.24
C VAL A 52 -67.41 16.86 -12.67
N GLY A 53 -67.83 16.39 -11.47
CA GLY A 53 -67.29 15.18 -10.85
C GLY A 53 -67.55 13.92 -11.70
N GLN A 54 -68.83 13.75 -12.23
CA GLN A 54 -69.17 12.61 -13.09
C GLN A 54 -68.38 12.62 -14.41
N ILE A 55 -68.14 13.82 -14.95
CA ILE A 55 -67.34 13.98 -16.16
C ILE A 55 -65.88 13.56 -15.87
N LEU A 56 -65.30 14.02 -14.77
CA LEU A 56 -63.93 13.68 -14.38
C LEU A 56 -63.76 12.20 -14.05
N GLU A 57 -64.70 11.57 -13.36
CA GLU A 57 -64.68 10.12 -13.12
C GLU A 57 -64.56 9.33 -14.42
N LYS A 58 -65.32 9.69 -15.42
CA LYS A 58 -65.31 8.99 -16.70
C LYS A 58 -64.08 9.30 -17.52
N VAL A 59 -63.66 10.58 -17.53
CA VAL A 59 -62.51 11.07 -18.27
C VAL A 59 -61.21 10.52 -17.69
N LEU A 60 -61.07 10.42 -16.37
CA LEU A 60 -59.91 9.91 -15.70
C LEU A 60 -59.88 8.39 -15.56
N GLN A 61 -60.88 7.69 -16.00
CA GLN A 61 -60.96 6.24 -15.91
C GLN A 61 -59.78 5.58 -16.64
N GLY A 62 -59.02 4.74 -15.92
CA GLY A 62 -57.81 4.08 -16.44
C GLY A 62 -56.53 4.92 -16.42
N THR A 63 -56.57 6.15 -15.90
CA THR A 63 -55.33 6.99 -15.73
C THR A 63 -54.66 6.78 -14.39
N GLY A 64 -55.31 6.12 -13.40
CA GLY A 64 -54.78 5.97 -12.04
C GLY A 64 -54.75 7.28 -11.22
N LEU A 65 -55.45 8.32 -11.70
CA LEU A 65 -55.57 9.59 -11.04
C LEU A 65 -56.92 9.73 -10.34
N LYS A 66 -56.93 10.35 -9.15
CA LYS A 66 -58.09 10.84 -8.44
C LYS A 66 -58.15 12.36 -8.54
N TYR A 67 -59.32 12.92 -8.38
CA TYR A 67 -59.55 14.37 -8.33
C TYR A 67 -60.07 14.78 -6.98
N GLU A 68 -59.73 16.01 -6.59
CA GLU A 68 -60.23 16.65 -5.37
C GLU A 68 -60.56 18.10 -5.66
N PHE A 69 -61.71 18.59 -5.13
CA PHE A 69 -62.14 19.97 -5.29
C PHE A 69 -61.58 20.80 -4.12
N GLU A 70 -60.84 21.83 -4.45
CA GLU A 70 -60.31 22.78 -3.49
C GLU A 70 -60.62 24.19 -3.98
N ASP A 71 -61.60 24.84 -3.36
CA ASP A 71 -62.16 26.13 -3.81
C ASP A 71 -62.56 26.14 -5.31
N ASP A 72 -61.91 26.96 -6.14
CA ASP A 72 -62.11 27.04 -7.59
C ASP A 72 -61.11 26.17 -8.39
N PHE A 73 -60.36 25.28 -7.70
CA PHE A 73 -59.43 24.34 -8.32
C PHE A 73 -59.88 22.92 -8.21
N ILE A 74 -59.50 22.12 -9.20
CA ILE A 74 -59.64 20.67 -9.21
C ILE A 74 -58.23 20.11 -9.31
N ILE A 75 -57.73 19.49 -8.24
CA ILE A 75 -56.37 18.94 -8.14
C ILE A 75 -56.42 17.46 -8.53
N LEU A 76 -55.61 17.08 -9.55
CA LEU A 76 -55.42 15.68 -9.92
C LEU A 76 -54.21 15.11 -9.21
N SER A 77 -54.41 14.05 -8.41
CA SER A 77 -53.37 13.32 -7.69
C SER A 77 -53.43 11.83 -7.99
N LEU A 78 -52.35 11.10 -7.70
CA LEU A 78 -52.41 9.64 -7.82
C LEU A 78 -53.45 9.06 -6.88
N GLN A 79 -54.19 8.07 -7.37
CA GLN A 79 -55.04 7.28 -6.52
C GLN A 79 -54.16 6.52 -5.54
N ASP A 80 -54.32 6.75 -4.23
CA ASP A 80 -53.63 5.96 -3.22
C ASP A 80 -54.06 4.51 -3.42
N VAL A 81 -53.18 3.71 -3.95
CA VAL A 81 -53.34 2.25 -3.92
C VAL A 81 -53.29 1.92 -2.43
N LEU A 82 -54.38 1.50 -1.86
CA LEU A 82 -54.43 0.95 -0.50
C LEU A 82 -53.28 -0.04 -0.41
N PRO A 83 -52.38 0.05 0.61
CA PRO A 83 -51.28 -0.88 0.72
C PRO A 83 -51.88 -2.28 0.78
N GLN A 84 -51.62 -3.10 -0.23
CA GLN A 84 -51.74 -4.54 -0.09
C GLN A 84 -51.03 -4.88 1.21
N GLN A 85 -51.62 -5.70 2.09
CA GLN A 85 -51.04 -6.07 3.38
C GLN A 85 -49.62 -6.51 3.17
N GLY A 86 -48.71 -5.56 3.28
CA GLY A 86 -47.28 -5.79 3.13
C GLY A 86 -46.80 -6.62 4.33
N ILE A 87 -45.85 -7.51 4.08
CA ILE A 87 -45.22 -8.29 5.15
C ILE A 87 -44.14 -7.43 5.79
N ARG A 88 -44.20 -7.32 7.11
CA ARG A 88 -43.11 -6.78 7.91
C ARG A 88 -42.17 -7.91 8.30
N ILE A 89 -40.97 -7.93 7.74
CA ILE A 89 -39.92 -8.89 8.08
C ILE A 89 -38.95 -8.23 9.03
N SER A 90 -38.64 -8.90 10.12
CA SER A 90 -37.57 -8.53 11.04
C SER A 90 -36.55 -9.67 11.11
N GLY A 91 -35.34 -9.36 11.51
CA GLY A 91 -34.29 -10.38 11.69
C GLY A 91 -33.05 -9.85 12.35
N VAL A 92 -32.15 -10.78 12.63
CA VAL A 92 -30.83 -10.48 13.18
C VAL A 92 -29.78 -11.13 12.30
N VAL A 93 -28.74 -10.37 11.97
CA VAL A 93 -27.59 -10.85 11.20
C VAL A 93 -26.40 -10.98 12.11
N ARG A 94 -25.74 -12.14 12.09
CA ARG A 94 -24.58 -12.47 12.92
C ARG A 94 -23.46 -13.10 12.07
N ASP A 95 -22.24 -13.09 12.60
CA ASP A 95 -21.14 -13.87 12.05
C ASP A 95 -21.20 -15.35 12.49
N THR A 96 -20.25 -16.15 12.01
CA THR A 96 -20.13 -17.57 12.39
C THR A 96 -19.75 -17.76 13.87
N LYS A 97 -19.22 -16.73 14.54
CA LYS A 97 -18.87 -16.69 15.98
C LYS A 97 -20.04 -16.18 16.84
N LYS A 98 -21.21 -15.92 16.22
CA LYS A 98 -22.44 -15.37 16.84
C LYS A 98 -22.34 -13.90 17.25
N ASN A 99 -21.32 -13.13 16.83
CA ASN A 99 -21.28 -11.70 17.05
C ASN A 99 -22.28 -10.98 16.14
N PRO A 100 -22.96 -9.92 16.60
CA PRO A 100 -23.85 -9.13 15.75
C PRO A 100 -23.05 -8.39 14.67
N LEU A 101 -23.63 -8.27 13.47
CA LEU A 101 -23.04 -7.56 12.34
C LEU A 101 -23.80 -6.27 12.06
N PRO A 102 -23.32 -5.09 12.54
CA PRO A 102 -23.93 -3.81 12.23
C PRO A 102 -23.56 -3.32 10.83
N GLY A 103 -24.50 -2.64 10.16
CA GLY A 103 -24.27 -2.04 8.84
C GLY A 103 -24.37 -3.00 7.66
N VAL A 104 -24.87 -4.23 7.85
CA VAL A 104 -25.16 -5.15 6.75
C VAL A 104 -26.25 -4.56 5.89
N THR A 105 -26.02 -4.39 4.60
CA THR A 105 -27.02 -3.95 3.63
C THR A 105 -27.90 -5.10 3.24
N ILE A 106 -29.23 -4.92 3.39
CA ILE A 106 -30.26 -5.91 3.05
C ILE A 106 -31.16 -5.29 2.01
N ARG A 107 -31.29 -5.92 0.85
CA ARG A 107 -32.06 -5.41 -0.29
C ARG A 107 -32.99 -6.50 -0.85
N LEU A 108 -34.16 -6.10 -1.27
CA LEU A 108 -35.04 -7.00 -2.04
C LEU A 108 -34.47 -7.19 -3.45
N ALA A 109 -34.24 -8.43 -3.84
CA ALA A 109 -33.64 -8.78 -5.12
C ALA A 109 -34.38 -8.12 -6.29
N GLY A 110 -33.67 -7.50 -7.23
CA GLY A 110 -34.22 -6.82 -8.39
C GLY A 110 -34.85 -5.45 -8.14
N THR A 111 -34.74 -4.91 -6.91
CA THR A 111 -35.29 -3.59 -6.55
C THR A 111 -34.25 -2.72 -5.87
N THR A 112 -34.56 -1.44 -5.65
CA THR A 112 -33.76 -0.50 -4.84
C THR A 112 -34.21 -0.45 -3.38
N LEU A 113 -35.28 -1.23 -3.01
CA LEU A 113 -35.81 -1.24 -1.67
C LEU A 113 -34.92 -2.05 -0.74
N GLY A 114 -34.46 -1.44 0.34
CA GLY A 114 -33.57 -2.09 1.30
C GLY A 114 -33.46 -1.36 2.64
N THR A 115 -32.71 -1.95 3.57
CA THR A 115 -32.42 -1.44 4.89
C THR A 115 -31.00 -1.86 5.29
N ALA A 116 -30.50 -1.35 6.42
CA ALA A 116 -29.24 -1.80 7.02
C ALA A 116 -29.46 -2.28 8.44
N THR A 117 -28.60 -3.18 8.94
CA THR A 117 -28.64 -3.64 10.33
C THR A 117 -28.14 -2.55 11.29
N ASP A 118 -28.74 -2.49 12.47
CA ASP A 118 -28.33 -1.62 13.59
C ASP A 118 -27.13 -2.19 14.36
N THR A 119 -26.76 -1.55 15.50
CA THR A 119 -25.65 -1.95 16.35
C THR A 119 -25.76 -3.35 16.95
N GLU A 120 -26.97 -3.89 17.07
CA GLU A 120 -27.26 -5.25 17.57
C GLU A 120 -27.38 -6.26 16.43
N GLY A 121 -27.11 -5.82 15.18
CA GLY A 121 -27.29 -6.63 13.98
C GLY A 121 -28.73 -6.85 13.59
N ALA A 122 -29.69 -6.13 14.20
CA ALA A 122 -31.11 -6.28 13.92
C ALA A 122 -31.55 -5.41 12.72
N PHE A 123 -32.56 -5.87 12.01
CA PHE A 123 -33.17 -5.11 10.90
C PHE A 123 -34.68 -5.28 10.85
N VAL A 124 -35.32 -4.32 10.24
CA VAL A 124 -36.77 -4.36 9.92
C VAL A 124 -36.96 -3.86 8.48
N LEU A 125 -37.70 -4.58 7.70
CA LEU A 125 -38.03 -4.24 6.32
C LEU A 125 -39.52 -4.46 6.05
N ASN A 126 -40.19 -3.43 5.56
CA ASN A 126 -41.60 -3.52 5.15
C ASN A 126 -41.66 -3.74 3.64
N LEU A 127 -42.27 -4.82 3.22
CA LEU A 127 -42.35 -5.26 1.83
C LEU A 127 -43.80 -5.29 1.37
N ALA A 128 -44.07 -4.82 0.15
CA ALA A 128 -45.37 -4.92 -0.47
C ALA A 128 -45.69 -6.37 -0.95
N GLU A 129 -44.62 -7.13 -1.21
CA GLU A 129 -44.72 -8.50 -1.72
C GLU A 129 -44.72 -9.50 -0.56
N SER A 130 -45.55 -10.53 -0.66
CA SER A 130 -45.69 -11.58 0.37
C SER A 130 -44.62 -12.67 0.27
N LYS A 131 -43.82 -12.71 -0.79
CA LYS A 131 -42.70 -13.66 -1.00
C LYS A 131 -41.64 -13.03 -1.87
N GLY A 132 -40.38 -13.42 -1.65
CA GLY A 132 -39.25 -12.93 -2.45
C GLY A 132 -37.92 -13.40 -1.91
N THR A 133 -36.87 -12.78 -2.40
CA THR A 133 -35.47 -13.07 -1.97
C THR A 133 -34.83 -11.78 -1.46
N LEU A 134 -34.25 -11.82 -0.26
CA LEU A 134 -33.40 -10.77 0.27
C LEU A 134 -31.96 -11.06 -0.13
N GLU A 135 -31.25 -10.04 -0.59
CA GLU A 135 -29.83 -10.06 -0.84
C GLU A 135 -29.13 -9.28 0.26
N LEU A 136 -28.22 -9.96 0.97
CA LEU A 136 -27.41 -9.38 2.02
C LEU A 136 -25.99 -9.20 1.54
N SER A 137 -25.41 -8.02 1.79
CA SER A 137 -24.02 -7.72 1.47
C SER A 137 -23.37 -6.93 2.61
N PHE A 138 -22.15 -7.30 2.94
CA PHE A 138 -21.31 -6.63 3.94
C PHE A 138 -19.84 -6.76 3.56
N VAL A 139 -19.06 -5.73 3.82
CA VAL A 139 -17.62 -5.73 3.49
C VAL A 139 -16.90 -6.81 4.29
N GLY A 140 -16.15 -7.68 3.61
CA GLY A 140 -15.43 -8.80 4.24
C GLY A 140 -16.30 -10.05 4.49
N TYR A 141 -17.53 -10.10 3.98
CA TYR A 141 -18.42 -11.27 4.10
C TYR A 141 -18.98 -11.69 2.75
N LYS A 142 -19.17 -13.00 2.57
CA LYS A 142 -19.78 -13.56 1.36
C LYS A 142 -21.23 -13.05 1.21
N PRO A 143 -21.61 -12.53 0.03
CA PRO A 143 -23.00 -12.15 -0.21
C PRO A 143 -23.93 -13.34 0.02
N LYS A 144 -25.06 -13.12 0.70
CA LYS A 144 -26.02 -14.16 1.02
C LYS A 144 -27.39 -13.82 0.50
N LYS A 145 -28.07 -14.82 -0.07
CA LYS A 145 -29.46 -14.72 -0.50
C LYS A 145 -30.35 -15.53 0.44
N VAL A 146 -31.43 -14.91 0.91
CA VAL A 146 -32.37 -15.52 1.84
C VAL A 146 -33.78 -15.35 1.31
N ASN A 147 -34.50 -16.46 1.10
CA ASN A 147 -35.86 -16.42 0.66
C ASN A 147 -36.81 -16.17 1.84
N PHE A 148 -37.85 -15.41 1.61
CA PHE A 148 -38.93 -15.18 2.58
C PHE A 148 -40.29 -15.47 1.96
N GLY A 149 -41.27 -15.78 2.80
CA GLY A 149 -42.66 -16.07 2.42
C GLY A 149 -43.66 -15.52 3.44
N PRO A 150 -44.96 -15.77 3.24
CA PRO A 150 -46.04 -15.21 4.07
C PRO A 150 -45.94 -15.52 5.56
N GLU A 151 -45.31 -16.67 5.91
CA GLU A 151 -45.16 -17.14 7.29
C GLU A 151 -43.86 -16.60 7.95
N THR A 152 -43.01 -15.90 7.18
CA THR A 152 -41.70 -15.45 7.65
C THR A 152 -41.83 -14.15 8.45
N LYS A 153 -41.84 -14.24 9.79
CA LYS A 153 -41.92 -13.07 10.68
C LYS A 153 -40.54 -12.61 11.20
N MET A 154 -39.66 -13.57 11.43
CA MET A 154 -38.31 -13.29 11.98
C MET A 154 -37.24 -14.17 11.31
N LEU A 155 -36.16 -13.56 10.86
CA LEU A 155 -35.05 -14.23 10.22
C LEU A 155 -33.82 -14.18 11.12
N GLN A 156 -33.18 -15.35 11.31
CA GLN A 156 -31.83 -15.43 11.89
C GLN A 156 -30.86 -15.77 10.77
N ILE A 157 -29.97 -14.83 10.46
CA ILE A 157 -29.08 -14.93 9.32
C ILE A 157 -27.65 -14.95 9.84
N VAL A 158 -26.89 -16.00 9.46
CA VAL A 158 -25.47 -16.07 9.71
C VAL A 158 -24.76 -15.79 8.40
N MET A 159 -23.86 -14.80 8.40
CA MET A 159 -22.97 -14.53 7.28
C MET A 159 -21.62 -15.17 7.54
N GLU A 160 -21.03 -15.72 6.48
CA GLU A 160 -19.68 -16.26 6.50
C GLU A 160 -18.69 -15.16 6.11
N GLU A 161 -17.60 -15.02 6.87
CA GLU A 161 -16.51 -14.17 6.47
C GLU A 161 -16.05 -14.60 5.07
N GLU A 162 -15.93 -13.65 4.16
CA GLU A 162 -15.24 -13.87 2.90
C GLU A 162 -13.75 -13.93 3.23
N VAL A 163 -13.31 -15.08 3.75
CA VAL A 163 -11.90 -15.40 3.71
C VAL A 163 -11.60 -15.54 2.23
N THR A 164 -11.16 -14.44 1.62
CA THR A 164 -10.41 -14.54 0.40
C THR A 164 -9.14 -15.27 0.84
N GLU A 165 -9.16 -16.61 0.83
CA GLU A 165 -7.95 -17.34 0.62
C GLU A 165 -7.44 -16.78 -0.70
N MET A 166 -6.53 -15.81 -0.60
CA MET A 166 -5.70 -15.43 -1.73
C MET A 166 -5.01 -16.75 -2.06
N GLU A 167 -5.49 -17.43 -3.12
CA GLU A 167 -4.77 -18.58 -3.64
C GLU A 167 -3.33 -18.13 -3.75
N GLU A 168 -2.48 -18.70 -2.92
CA GLU A 168 -1.07 -18.37 -2.88
C GLU A 168 -0.52 -18.64 -4.28
N VAL A 169 -0.18 -17.58 -4.97
CA VAL A 169 0.33 -17.66 -6.35
C VAL A 169 1.83 -17.44 -6.31
N VAL A 170 2.57 -18.32 -6.94
CA VAL A 170 4.00 -18.14 -7.19
C VAL A 170 4.16 -17.39 -8.49
N VAL A 171 4.73 -16.22 -8.40
CA VAL A 171 5.09 -15.41 -9.56
C VAL A 171 6.51 -15.72 -9.95
N THR A 172 6.68 -16.23 -11.15
CA THR A 172 8.00 -16.58 -11.70
C THR A 172 8.58 -15.48 -12.61
N GLY A 173 7.97 -14.28 -12.61
CA GLY A 173 8.38 -13.16 -13.46
C GLY A 173 7.96 -13.28 -14.94
N MET A 174 7.84 -14.50 -15.46
CA MET A 174 7.30 -14.78 -16.80
C MET A 174 5.87 -15.31 -16.75
N PHE A 175 5.53 -16.05 -15.72
CA PHE A 175 4.23 -16.69 -15.54
C PHE A 175 3.79 -16.61 -14.09
N THR A 176 2.49 -16.41 -13.88
CA THR A 176 1.85 -16.58 -12.58
C THR A 176 1.29 -18.00 -12.51
N ARG A 177 1.70 -18.79 -11.53
CA ARG A 177 1.20 -20.14 -11.28
C ARG A 177 0.60 -20.24 -9.89
N LYS A 178 -0.39 -21.12 -9.73
CA LYS A 178 -0.87 -21.48 -8.39
C LYS A 178 0.28 -22.11 -7.59
N ALA A 179 0.42 -21.75 -6.31
CA ALA A 179 1.49 -22.27 -5.46
C ALA A 179 1.53 -23.81 -5.49
N ASN A 180 0.36 -24.46 -5.47
CA ASN A 180 0.21 -25.90 -5.53
C ASN A 180 0.69 -26.55 -6.84
N SER A 181 0.90 -25.75 -7.90
CA SER A 181 1.40 -26.25 -9.20
C SER A 181 2.89 -26.00 -9.41
N PHE A 182 3.55 -25.34 -8.45
CA PHE A 182 4.98 -25.08 -8.47
C PHE A 182 5.71 -26.09 -7.60
N THR A 183 6.54 -26.93 -8.21
CA THR A 183 7.26 -28.03 -7.54
C THR A 183 8.54 -27.59 -6.84
N GLY A 184 8.89 -26.31 -6.92
CA GLY A 184 10.11 -25.73 -6.36
C GLY A 184 9.89 -25.04 -5.02
N ALA A 185 10.97 -24.82 -4.24
CA ALA A 185 10.93 -24.00 -3.04
C ALA A 185 10.84 -22.51 -3.43
N ALA A 186 9.63 -21.98 -3.46
CA ALA A 186 9.33 -20.57 -3.65
C ALA A 186 8.67 -20.01 -2.40
N GLN A 187 8.99 -18.77 -2.08
CA GLN A 187 8.35 -18.03 -1.00
C GLN A 187 7.95 -16.65 -1.51
N THR A 188 6.67 -16.33 -1.42
CA THR A 188 6.12 -15.07 -1.89
C THR A 188 5.70 -14.22 -0.69
N PHE A 189 6.06 -12.95 -0.72
CA PHE A 189 5.67 -11.94 0.25
C PHE A 189 4.81 -10.90 -0.46
N ASN A 190 3.67 -10.58 0.13
CA ASN A 190 2.78 -9.55 -0.38
C ASN A 190 3.19 -8.15 0.11
N LYS A 191 2.55 -7.13 -0.43
CA LYS A 191 2.82 -5.71 -0.13
C LYS A 191 2.69 -5.39 1.37
N GLU A 192 1.69 -5.96 2.04
CA GLU A 192 1.41 -5.73 3.46
C GLU A 192 2.49 -6.33 4.34
N GLU A 193 2.95 -7.54 4.05
CA GLU A 193 4.03 -8.22 4.77
C GLU A 193 5.34 -7.46 4.65
N ILE A 194 5.69 -7.04 3.43
CA ILE A 194 6.91 -6.28 3.15
C ILE A 194 6.90 -4.94 3.90
N ARG A 195 5.78 -4.25 3.91
CA ARG A 195 5.62 -2.96 4.60
C ARG A 195 5.66 -3.08 6.11
N ARG A 196 5.18 -4.18 6.67
CA ARG A 196 5.13 -4.41 8.12
C ARG A 196 6.52 -4.46 8.75
N VAL A 197 7.52 -4.97 8.04
CA VAL A 197 8.89 -5.12 8.56
C VAL A 197 9.82 -3.96 8.25
N GLY A 198 9.40 -3.01 7.44
CA GLY A 198 10.15 -1.79 7.15
C GLY A 198 9.75 -1.13 5.83
N ASN A 199 10.06 0.15 5.68
CA ASN A 199 9.70 0.93 4.50
C ASN A 199 10.89 1.64 3.82
N THR A 200 12.10 1.37 4.26
CA THR A 200 13.29 2.10 3.80
C THR A 200 13.86 1.51 2.51
N ASN A 201 13.94 0.18 2.44
CA ASN A 201 14.61 -0.53 1.36
C ASN A 201 14.03 -1.94 1.22
N VAL A 202 13.68 -2.33 0.00
CA VAL A 202 13.11 -3.66 -0.33
C VAL A 202 14.02 -4.80 0.14
N LEU A 203 15.34 -4.67 -0.06
CA LEU A 203 16.31 -5.71 0.30
C LEU A 203 16.38 -5.94 1.82
N GLN A 204 16.32 -4.88 2.62
CA GLN A 204 16.29 -5.01 4.09
C GLN A 204 14.98 -5.64 4.57
N SER A 205 13.87 -5.34 3.92
CA SER A 205 12.60 -5.98 4.25
C SER A 205 12.64 -7.48 3.97
N ILE A 206 13.23 -7.88 2.83
CA ILE A 206 13.40 -9.30 2.49
C ILE A 206 14.31 -10.00 3.52
N LYS A 207 15.43 -9.36 3.92
CA LYS A 207 16.34 -9.89 4.97
C LYS A 207 15.59 -10.18 6.27
N ASN A 208 14.66 -9.31 6.65
CA ASN A 208 13.88 -9.48 7.87
C ASN A 208 12.77 -10.53 7.77
N LEU A 209 12.26 -10.78 6.55
CA LEU A 209 11.20 -11.76 6.29
C LEU A 209 11.72 -13.17 6.07
N ASP A 210 12.91 -13.31 5.49
CA ASP A 210 13.45 -14.60 5.12
C ASP A 210 14.92 -14.77 5.56
N PRO A 211 15.21 -15.67 6.51
CA PRO A 211 16.57 -15.88 7.01
C PRO A 211 17.52 -16.49 5.97
N SER A 212 17.01 -17.06 4.87
CA SER A 212 17.86 -17.55 3.78
C SER A 212 18.42 -16.43 2.91
N PHE A 213 17.77 -15.25 2.92
CA PHE A 213 18.24 -14.04 2.24
C PHE A 213 19.15 -13.25 3.18
N ARG A 214 20.44 -13.28 2.92
CA ARG A 214 21.44 -12.65 3.76
C ARG A 214 22.10 -11.50 3.02
N ILE A 215 22.26 -10.39 3.69
CA ILE A 215 23.06 -9.26 3.27
C ILE A 215 24.33 -9.29 4.14
N ALA A 216 25.48 -9.42 3.51
CA ALA A 216 26.76 -9.42 4.21
C ALA A 216 26.96 -8.04 4.86
N GLU A 217 27.19 -8.05 6.16
CA GLU A 217 27.55 -6.84 6.90
C GLU A 217 29.06 -6.65 6.78
N SER A 218 29.46 -5.47 6.31
CA SER A 218 30.88 -5.12 6.20
C SER A 218 31.23 -4.11 7.29
N MET A 219 32.09 -4.52 8.22
CA MET A 219 32.60 -3.61 9.25
C MET A 219 33.52 -2.50 8.66
N GLU A 220 34.13 -2.75 7.51
CA GLU A 220 34.96 -1.74 6.84
C GLU A 220 34.14 -0.61 6.26
N ASN A 221 32.97 -0.96 5.70
CA ASN A 221 32.13 -0.02 4.99
C ASN A 221 31.04 0.61 5.86
N GLY A 222 30.73 -0.01 7.00
CA GLY A 222 29.77 0.49 7.98
C GLY A 222 28.44 0.88 7.33
N SER A 223 28.00 2.11 7.56
CA SER A 223 26.76 2.68 7.02
C SER A 223 26.98 3.47 5.71
N ASN A 224 28.01 3.16 4.94
CA ASN A 224 28.28 3.86 3.67
C ASN A 224 27.10 3.67 2.70
N PRO A 225 26.33 4.71 2.35
CA PRO A 225 25.17 4.60 1.49
C PRO A 225 25.52 4.29 0.02
N ASN A 226 26.78 4.37 -0.36
CA ASN A 226 27.27 4.08 -1.71
C ASN A 226 27.73 2.63 -1.88
N GLN A 227 27.80 1.87 -0.78
CA GLN A 227 28.21 0.48 -0.81
C GLN A 227 27.16 -0.37 -1.52
N LYS A 228 27.61 -1.21 -2.45
CA LYS A 228 26.79 -2.27 -3.01
C LYS A 228 26.65 -3.40 -2.00
N TYR A 229 25.46 -3.94 -1.87
CA TYR A 229 25.22 -5.07 -0.98
C TYR A 229 25.74 -6.37 -1.60
N ASP A 230 26.49 -7.14 -0.82
CA ASP A 230 26.79 -8.53 -1.11
C ASP A 230 25.65 -9.38 -0.54
N ILE A 231 24.89 -9.98 -1.46
CA ILE A 231 23.67 -10.69 -1.10
C ILE A 231 23.85 -12.16 -1.40
N THR A 232 23.46 -13.02 -0.46
CA THR A 232 23.44 -14.45 -0.67
C THR A 232 22.06 -15.02 -0.37
N LEU A 233 21.60 -15.93 -1.25
CA LEU A 233 20.39 -16.70 -1.08
C LEU A 233 20.79 -18.19 -1.05
N ARG A 234 20.65 -18.86 0.11
CA ARG A 234 21.11 -20.24 0.34
C ARG A 234 22.64 -20.48 0.34
N GLY A 235 23.44 -19.47 0.56
CA GLY A 235 24.90 -19.59 0.62
C GLY A 235 25.60 -19.21 -0.67
N GLN A 236 26.90 -19.37 -0.70
CA GLN A 236 27.77 -19.03 -1.83
C GLN A 236 28.03 -20.27 -2.68
N SER A 237 27.75 -20.21 -3.96
CA SER A 237 28.01 -21.30 -4.93
C SER A 237 29.24 -21.06 -5.81
N GLY A 238 29.81 -19.85 -5.75
CA GLY A 238 30.99 -19.44 -6.52
C GLY A 238 32.16 -19.05 -5.64
N PHE A 239 33.31 -18.80 -6.28
CA PHE A 239 34.46 -18.22 -5.58
C PHE A 239 34.12 -16.83 -5.03
N PRO A 240 34.69 -16.44 -3.86
CA PRO A 240 34.60 -15.07 -3.39
C PRO A 240 35.09 -14.11 -4.47
N ASP A 241 34.41 -12.97 -4.60
CA ASP A 241 34.84 -11.92 -5.50
C ASP A 241 36.28 -11.54 -5.19
N LEU A 242 37.17 -11.74 -6.15
CA LEU A 242 38.52 -11.24 -6.08
C LEU A 242 38.45 -9.72 -6.30
N LYS A 243 38.23 -8.98 -5.24
CA LYS A 243 38.10 -7.52 -5.08
C LYS A 243 38.29 -6.74 -6.40
N GLY A 244 37.18 -6.51 -7.09
CA GLY A 244 37.13 -5.56 -8.20
C GLY A 244 37.28 -6.12 -9.62
N GLU A 245 37.49 -7.43 -9.81
CA GLU A 245 37.57 -8.01 -11.16
C GLU A 245 36.20 -8.08 -11.87
N TYR A 246 35.10 -8.09 -11.11
CA TYR A 246 33.76 -8.15 -11.66
C TYR A 246 32.94 -6.91 -11.32
N SER A 247 32.16 -6.41 -12.26
CA SER A 247 31.25 -5.27 -12.06
C SER A 247 30.09 -5.57 -11.09
N SER A 248 29.84 -6.87 -10.82
CA SER A 248 28.83 -7.36 -9.86
C SER A 248 29.35 -8.64 -9.21
N ASN A 249 29.05 -8.84 -7.91
CA ASN A 249 29.42 -10.07 -7.20
C ASN A 249 28.72 -11.27 -7.85
N PRO A 250 29.49 -12.28 -8.34
CA PRO A 250 28.91 -13.44 -9.02
C PRO A 250 28.05 -14.32 -8.09
N ASN A 251 28.14 -14.14 -6.79
CA ASN A 251 27.34 -14.85 -5.79
C ASN A 251 25.98 -14.21 -5.52
N ASN A 252 25.74 -13.01 -6.04
CA ASN A 252 24.43 -12.35 -5.87
C ASN A 252 23.32 -13.14 -6.58
N PRO A 253 22.10 -13.21 -6.01
CA PRO A 253 20.94 -13.72 -6.69
C PRO A 253 20.60 -12.84 -7.90
N LEU A 254 19.91 -13.42 -8.88
CA LEU A 254 19.38 -12.68 -10.02
C LEU A 254 18.14 -11.89 -9.60
N PHE A 255 18.09 -10.60 -9.90
CA PHE A 255 16.92 -9.75 -9.64
C PHE A 255 16.12 -9.55 -10.91
N ILE A 256 14.82 -9.88 -10.84
CA ILE A 256 13.85 -9.68 -11.91
C ILE A 256 12.78 -8.73 -11.42
N VAL A 257 12.58 -7.62 -12.11
CA VAL A 257 11.51 -6.67 -11.85
C VAL A 257 10.58 -6.60 -13.04
N ASP A 258 9.32 -6.93 -12.83
CA ASP A 258 8.29 -6.99 -13.90
C ASP A 258 8.71 -7.82 -15.12
N GLY A 259 9.47 -8.89 -14.91
CA GLY A 259 9.96 -9.79 -15.97
C GLY A 259 11.32 -9.41 -16.57
N PHE A 260 11.92 -8.29 -16.18
CA PHE A 260 13.22 -7.82 -16.69
C PHE A 260 14.31 -7.90 -15.63
N GLU A 261 15.50 -8.33 -16.08
CA GLU A 261 16.70 -8.36 -15.23
C GLU A 261 17.08 -6.92 -14.80
N GLN A 262 17.34 -6.73 -13.52
CA GLN A 262 17.72 -5.46 -12.93
C GLN A 262 18.93 -5.59 -12.01
N SER A 263 19.66 -4.49 -11.84
CA SER A 263 20.82 -4.46 -10.93
C SER A 263 20.38 -4.40 -9.46
N VAL A 264 21.24 -4.87 -8.55
CA VAL A 264 21.07 -4.73 -7.09
C VAL A 264 20.81 -3.27 -6.70
N THR A 265 21.56 -2.35 -7.34
CA THR A 265 21.45 -0.90 -7.12
C THR A 265 20.06 -0.38 -7.46
N TYR A 266 19.47 -0.83 -8.58
CA TYR A 266 18.12 -0.45 -8.98
C TYR A 266 17.10 -0.88 -7.93
N VAL A 267 17.19 -2.13 -7.45
CA VAL A 267 16.28 -2.67 -6.43
C VAL A 267 16.47 -1.98 -5.07
N MET A 268 17.70 -1.61 -4.72
CA MET A 268 18.01 -0.85 -3.51
C MET A 268 17.35 0.53 -3.51
N ASP A 269 17.35 1.21 -4.65
CA ASP A 269 16.82 2.58 -4.79
C ASP A 269 15.30 2.60 -5.06
N MET A 270 14.71 1.44 -5.40
CA MET A 270 13.30 1.31 -5.74
C MET A 270 12.37 1.77 -4.61
N ASP A 271 11.24 2.38 -4.97
CA ASP A 271 10.22 2.74 -3.99
C ASP A 271 9.42 1.51 -3.56
N MET A 272 9.46 1.20 -2.26
CA MET A 272 8.70 0.08 -1.67
C MET A 272 7.19 0.18 -1.88
N ASN A 273 6.65 1.40 -1.99
CA ASN A 273 5.22 1.58 -2.23
C ASN A 273 4.79 1.09 -3.63
N ARG A 274 5.76 0.99 -4.55
CA ARG A 274 5.58 0.45 -5.89
C ARG A 274 5.66 -1.08 -5.94
N VAL A 275 6.12 -1.73 -4.88
CA VAL A 275 6.22 -3.19 -4.80
C VAL A 275 4.85 -3.78 -4.47
N ALA A 276 4.36 -4.67 -5.33
CA ALA A 276 3.14 -5.44 -5.13
C ALA A 276 3.45 -6.78 -4.43
N SER A 277 4.49 -7.46 -4.88
CA SER A 277 4.94 -8.73 -4.29
C SER A 277 6.43 -8.96 -4.52
N VAL A 278 7.03 -9.78 -3.68
CA VAL A 278 8.39 -10.30 -3.83
C VAL A 278 8.36 -11.81 -3.70
N THR A 279 8.86 -12.52 -4.70
CA THR A 279 8.97 -13.98 -4.71
C THR A 279 10.43 -14.39 -4.73
N LEU A 280 10.84 -15.21 -3.77
CA LEU A 280 12.16 -15.81 -3.69
C LEU A 280 12.12 -17.22 -4.28
N LEU A 281 12.83 -17.44 -5.37
CA LEU A 281 13.00 -18.75 -6.01
C LEU A 281 14.35 -19.32 -5.60
N LYS A 282 14.32 -20.34 -4.74
CA LYS A 282 15.51 -20.81 -4.02
C LYS A 282 16.19 -22.04 -4.61
N ASP A 283 15.62 -22.71 -5.62
CA ASP A 283 16.07 -24.03 -6.04
C ASP A 283 16.17 -24.23 -7.56
N ALA A 284 16.31 -25.50 -7.97
CA ALA A 284 16.50 -25.90 -9.37
C ALA A 284 15.38 -25.41 -10.32
N ALA A 285 14.17 -25.15 -9.83
CA ALA A 285 13.07 -24.64 -10.64
C ALA A 285 13.37 -23.22 -11.16
N ALA A 286 14.09 -22.39 -10.38
CA ALA A 286 14.56 -21.08 -10.83
C ALA A 286 15.57 -21.21 -11.98
N LYS A 287 16.49 -22.19 -11.89
CA LYS A 287 17.49 -22.46 -12.94
C LYS A 287 16.84 -22.89 -14.25
N ALA A 288 15.74 -23.64 -14.19
CA ALA A 288 15.01 -24.06 -15.38
C ALA A 288 14.38 -22.90 -16.15
N ILE A 289 14.01 -21.83 -15.44
CA ILE A 289 13.37 -20.64 -16.06
C ILE A 289 14.41 -19.63 -16.53
N TYR A 290 15.47 -19.37 -15.74
CA TYR A 290 16.42 -18.28 -15.95
C TYR A 290 17.84 -18.73 -16.31
N GLY A 291 18.05 -20.04 -16.45
CA GLY A 291 19.34 -20.62 -16.87
C GLY A 291 20.44 -20.47 -15.80
N SER A 292 21.70 -20.41 -16.26
CA SER A 292 22.88 -20.37 -15.39
C SER A 292 22.96 -19.13 -14.50
N LYS A 293 22.40 -18.00 -14.91
CA LYS A 293 22.34 -16.77 -14.11
C LYS A 293 21.57 -16.94 -12.79
N ALA A 294 20.66 -17.92 -12.73
CA ALA A 294 19.87 -18.23 -11.53
C ALA A 294 20.58 -19.19 -10.56
N ALA A 295 21.91 -19.44 -10.74
CA ALA A 295 22.66 -20.39 -9.92
C ALA A 295 22.55 -20.11 -8.42
N ASN A 296 22.50 -18.84 -8.02
CA ASN A 296 22.42 -18.37 -6.65
C ASN A 296 20.99 -17.99 -6.20
N GLY A 297 19.97 -18.43 -6.97
CA GLY A 297 18.57 -18.11 -6.77
C GLY A 297 18.11 -16.87 -7.53
N VAL A 298 16.79 -16.62 -7.49
CA VAL A 298 16.17 -15.47 -8.16
C VAL A 298 15.26 -14.76 -7.19
N VAL A 299 15.32 -13.45 -7.21
CA VAL A 299 14.40 -12.54 -6.51
C VAL A 299 13.50 -11.90 -7.58
N VAL A 300 12.24 -12.27 -7.59
CA VAL A 300 11.25 -11.72 -8.52
C VAL A 300 10.44 -10.67 -7.80
N ILE A 301 10.41 -9.47 -8.33
CA ILE A 301 9.67 -8.32 -7.79
C ILE A 301 8.60 -7.93 -8.81
N GLU A 302 7.36 -7.86 -8.37
CA GLU A 302 6.29 -7.28 -9.15
C GLU A 302 5.95 -5.90 -8.65
N THR A 303 5.73 -4.97 -9.57
CA THR A 303 5.28 -3.64 -9.24
C THR A 303 3.76 -3.52 -9.29
N VAL A 304 3.22 -2.62 -8.48
CA VAL A 304 1.80 -2.29 -8.49
C VAL A 304 1.41 -1.73 -9.86
N LEU A 305 0.40 -2.31 -10.48
CA LEU A 305 -0.18 -1.78 -11.71
C LEU A 305 -0.99 -0.51 -11.41
N PRO A 306 -0.97 0.50 -12.30
CA PRO A 306 -1.81 1.68 -12.15
C PRO A 306 -3.29 1.31 -12.05
N GLU A 307 -4.00 1.92 -11.11
CA GLU A 307 -5.42 1.70 -10.93
C GLU A 307 -6.23 2.50 -11.96
N LYS A 308 -7.38 1.94 -12.34
CA LYS A 308 -8.32 2.64 -13.20
C LYS A 308 -9.05 3.75 -12.45
N GLY A 309 -9.41 4.80 -13.15
CA GLY A 309 -10.19 5.91 -12.60
C GLY A 309 -9.68 7.27 -13.05
N LYS A 310 -10.22 8.32 -12.41
CA LYS A 310 -9.73 9.70 -12.59
C LYS A 310 -8.29 9.79 -12.12
N LEU A 311 -7.57 10.79 -12.62
CA LEU A 311 -6.22 11.08 -12.18
C LEU A 311 -6.15 11.14 -10.65
N ARG A 312 -5.31 10.27 -10.08
CA ARG A 312 -4.99 10.22 -8.66
C ARG A 312 -3.54 10.60 -8.44
N VAL A 313 -3.32 11.47 -7.48
CA VAL A 313 -2.00 11.95 -7.06
C VAL A 313 -1.73 11.42 -5.67
N THR A 314 -0.65 10.67 -5.50
CA THR A 314 -0.21 10.15 -4.20
C THR A 314 1.17 10.71 -3.88
N TYR A 315 1.32 11.33 -2.72
CA TYR A 315 2.60 11.75 -2.19
C TYR A 315 2.98 10.85 -1.02
N THR A 316 4.24 10.39 -1.03
CA THR A 316 4.82 9.63 0.09
C THR A 316 6.12 10.29 0.53
N GLY A 317 6.21 10.62 1.80
CA GLY A 317 7.40 11.12 2.45
C GLY A 317 7.88 10.16 3.53
N SER A 318 9.19 9.92 3.62
CA SER A 318 9.80 9.16 4.72
C SER A 318 11.10 9.82 5.17
N MET A 319 11.38 9.69 6.46
CA MET A 319 12.60 10.15 7.10
C MET A 319 13.27 8.95 7.80
N ASN A 320 14.58 8.82 7.62
CA ASN A 320 15.40 7.80 8.26
C ASN A 320 16.48 8.48 9.11
N VAL A 321 16.60 8.04 10.34
CA VAL A 321 17.66 8.49 11.27
C VAL A 321 18.51 7.29 11.62
N GLN A 322 19.83 7.40 11.36
CA GLN A 322 20.83 6.39 11.67
C GLN A 322 21.72 6.91 12.78
N LEU A 323 21.76 6.18 13.87
CA LEU A 323 22.64 6.47 14.99
C LEU A 323 23.80 5.47 15.01
N PRO A 324 25.05 5.91 15.23
CA PRO A 324 26.15 4.98 15.42
C PRO A 324 25.96 4.21 16.73
N ASP A 325 25.97 2.89 16.65
CA ASP A 325 26.02 2.02 17.83
C ASP A 325 27.47 1.62 18.08
N LEU A 326 28.05 2.18 19.14
CA LEU A 326 29.42 1.94 19.57
C LEU A 326 29.49 1.06 20.83
N SER A 327 28.37 0.50 21.28
CA SER A 327 28.26 -0.26 22.53
C SER A 327 29.15 -1.52 22.56
N SER A 328 29.43 -2.10 21.40
CA SER A 328 30.31 -3.26 21.26
C SER A 328 31.81 -2.95 21.32
N TYR A 329 32.20 -1.65 21.30
CA TYR A 329 33.57 -1.21 21.33
C TYR A 329 33.99 -0.83 22.77
N ASP A 330 34.41 -1.83 23.53
CA ASP A 330 34.98 -1.63 24.86
C ASP A 330 36.49 -1.45 24.73
N LEU A 331 36.92 -0.22 24.44
CA LEU A 331 38.34 0.14 24.25
C LEU A 331 38.88 0.80 25.50
N CYS A 332 40.17 0.52 25.77
CA CYS A 332 40.92 1.15 26.86
C CYS A 332 40.96 2.68 26.71
N ASN A 333 40.84 3.40 27.81
CA ASN A 333 41.17 4.81 27.88
C ASN A 333 42.70 5.01 27.77
N ALA A 334 43.20 6.26 27.71
CA ALA A 334 44.60 6.57 27.50
C ALA A 334 45.51 6.00 28.60
N ARG A 335 45.08 6.04 29.86
CA ARG A 335 45.82 5.49 30.99
C ARG A 335 45.90 3.97 30.94
N GLU A 336 44.75 3.34 30.77
CA GLU A 336 44.65 1.87 30.69
C GLU A 336 45.46 1.33 29.51
N LYS A 337 45.37 1.99 28.36
CA LYS A 337 46.11 1.59 27.16
C LYS A 337 47.62 1.65 27.38
N LEU A 338 48.11 2.72 27.97
CA LEU A 338 49.55 2.89 28.25
C LEU A 338 50.04 1.86 29.29
N GLU A 339 49.21 1.58 30.31
CA GLU A 339 49.49 0.57 31.34
C GLU A 339 49.56 -0.83 30.75
N VAL A 340 48.56 -1.20 29.91
CA VAL A 340 48.56 -2.51 29.24
C VAL A 340 49.81 -2.68 28.34
N GLU A 341 50.17 -1.63 27.60
CA GLU A 341 51.34 -1.67 26.73
C GLU A 341 52.64 -1.77 27.52
N TYR A 342 52.74 -1.09 28.66
CA TYR A 342 53.87 -1.20 29.56
C TYR A 342 54.00 -2.62 30.13
N ASN A 343 52.92 -3.17 30.65
CA ASN A 343 52.86 -4.50 31.22
C ASN A 343 53.11 -5.60 30.18
N ALA A 344 52.74 -5.37 28.93
CA ALA A 344 53.03 -6.25 27.80
C ALA A 344 54.49 -6.17 27.31
N GLY A 345 55.32 -5.35 27.94
CA GLY A 345 56.76 -5.21 27.59
C GLY A 345 57.02 -4.39 26.33
N LYS A 346 56.04 -3.64 25.81
CA LYS A 346 56.22 -2.80 24.59
C LYS A 346 57.34 -1.77 24.72
N TYR A 347 57.59 -1.31 25.92
CA TYR A 347 58.59 -0.31 26.25
C TYR A 347 59.85 -0.91 26.92
N THR A 348 60.06 -2.23 26.73
CA THR A 348 61.20 -2.93 27.27
C THR A 348 62.01 -3.54 26.13
N TYR A 349 63.34 -3.24 26.09
CA TYR A 349 64.23 -3.82 25.11
C TYR A 349 64.74 -5.16 25.60
N PHE A 350 64.41 -6.24 24.95
CA PHE A 350 64.86 -7.59 25.21
C PHE A 350 65.93 -7.97 24.17
N MET A 351 67.13 -8.37 24.63
CA MET A 351 68.13 -9.02 23.78
C MET A 351 67.92 -10.54 23.95
N ASP A 352 67.66 -11.23 22.90
CA ASP A 352 67.63 -12.69 22.86
C ASP A 352 68.93 -13.14 22.20
N ASN A 353 69.81 -13.70 23.02
CA ASN A 353 71.09 -14.27 22.57
C ASN A 353 71.03 -15.79 22.43
N GLY A 354 69.82 -16.37 22.42
CA GLY A 354 69.59 -17.81 22.34
C GLY A 354 69.81 -18.60 23.63
N VAL A 355 70.41 -17.94 24.65
CA VAL A 355 70.71 -18.53 25.96
C VAL A 355 70.06 -17.75 27.12
N ASN A 356 70.09 -16.43 27.05
CA ASN A 356 69.52 -15.54 28.09
C ASN A 356 68.85 -14.34 27.46
N ILE A 357 67.67 -13.97 27.97
CA ILE A 357 67.04 -12.69 27.68
C ILE A 357 67.58 -11.66 28.65
N SER A 358 68.22 -10.61 28.15
CA SER A 358 68.72 -9.52 28.97
C SER A 358 68.25 -8.16 28.48
N ILE A 359 68.16 -7.17 29.40
CA ILE A 359 67.84 -5.78 29.08
C ILE A 359 69.17 -5.05 28.72
N ASN A 360 69.24 -4.45 27.52
CA ASN A 360 70.34 -3.55 27.17
C ASN A 360 70.01 -2.14 27.67
N PRO A 361 70.83 -1.60 28.66
CA PRO A 361 70.50 -0.30 29.24
C PRO A 361 70.53 0.87 28.25
N ALA A 362 71.38 0.83 27.25
CA ALA A 362 71.50 1.91 26.27
C ALA A 362 70.29 1.95 25.30
N SER A 363 69.83 0.79 24.92
CA SER A 363 68.61 0.69 24.10
C SER A 363 67.36 0.93 24.94
N GLN A 364 67.38 0.50 26.22
CA GLN A 364 66.24 0.74 27.13
C GLN A 364 65.92 2.21 27.29
N TYR A 365 66.98 3.07 27.37
CA TYR A 365 66.81 4.52 27.46
C TYR A 365 65.93 5.11 26.35
N SER A 366 66.07 4.63 25.14
CA SER A 366 65.17 5.05 24.03
C SER A 366 63.74 4.67 24.24
N PHE A 367 63.45 3.45 24.75
CA PHE A 367 62.14 2.99 25.08
C PHE A 367 61.49 3.77 26.23
N ASP A 368 62.29 4.09 27.25
CA ASP A 368 61.90 4.94 28.39
C ASP A 368 61.49 6.34 27.92
N GLN A 369 62.26 6.92 27.00
CA GLN A 369 61.90 8.22 26.41
C GLN A 369 60.53 8.18 25.66
N VAL A 370 60.28 7.12 24.90
CA VAL A 370 59.01 6.95 24.19
C VAL A 370 57.87 6.80 25.20
N TYR A 371 58.06 5.95 26.22
CA TYR A 371 57.06 5.78 27.28
C TYR A 371 56.75 7.11 27.99
N ASN A 372 57.81 7.83 28.43
CA ASN A 372 57.69 9.09 29.14
C ASN A 372 57.01 10.18 28.28
N LYS A 373 57.22 10.15 26.96
CA LYS A 373 56.50 11.03 26.03
C LYS A 373 55.00 10.79 26.09
N TYR A 374 54.56 9.53 26.03
CA TYR A 374 53.13 9.21 26.10
C TYR A 374 52.60 9.40 27.52
N LEU A 375 53.34 9.07 28.55
CA LEU A 375 52.96 9.32 29.95
C LEU A 375 52.71 10.80 30.22
N LYS A 376 53.51 11.69 29.63
CA LYS A 376 53.31 13.15 29.71
C LYS A 376 51.94 13.54 29.16
N GLU A 377 51.52 12.98 28.01
CA GLU A 377 50.20 13.25 27.41
C GLU A 377 49.06 12.73 28.30
N VAL A 378 49.20 11.51 28.82
CA VAL A 378 48.24 10.93 29.77
C VAL A 378 48.08 11.76 31.04
N VAL A 379 49.22 12.22 31.62
CA VAL A 379 49.21 13.07 32.81
C VAL A 379 48.62 14.45 32.52
N ALA A 380 48.81 14.95 31.28
CA ALA A 380 48.17 16.19 30.81
C ALA A 380 46.67 16.03 30.53
N GLY A 381 46.09 14.84 30.73
CA GLY A 381 44.67 14.58 30.55
C GLY A 381 44.24 14.31 29.12
N VAL A 382 45.20 13.97 28.24
CA VAL A 382 44.85 13.57 26.85
C VAL A 382 44.21 12.18 26.89
N ASP A 383 42.96 12.12 26.45
CA ASP A 383 42.19 10.88 26.28
C ASP A 383 41.24 11.07 25.10
N THR A 384 41.74 10.81 23.90
CA THR A 384 41.02 11.10 22.66
C THR A 384 40.08 9.96 22.29
N ASP A 385 38.79 10.23 22.28
CA ASP A 385 37.81 9.28 21.71
C ASP A 385 37.82 9.34 20.18
N TRP A 386 38.77 8.62 19.60
CA TRP A 386 38.96 8.54 18.15
C TRP A 386 37.70 8.04 17.42
N LYS A 387 36.88 7.19 18.05
CA LYS A 387 35.67 6.61 17.45
C LYS A 387 34.64 7.68 17.09
N SER A 388 34.53 8.72 17.89
CA SER A 388 33.55 9.80 17.70
C SER A 388 33.95 10.78 16.59
N ILE A 389 35.23 10.89 16.27
CA ILE A 389 35.76 11.89 15.33
C ILE A 389 35.17 11.77 13.93
N PRO A 390 35.16 10.58 13.28
CA PRO A 390 34.63 10.44 11.93
C PRO A 390 33.12 10.31 11.90
N LEU A 391 32.41 10.22 13.04
CA LEU A 391 31.02 9.86 13.12
C LEU A 391 30.07 11.07 13.32
N ARG A 392 28.89 10.92 12.81
CA ARG A 392 27.73 11.81 13.02
C ARG A 392 26.45 10.99 13.01
N ASN A 393 25.36 11.57 13.46
CA ASN A 393 24.03 11.01 13.20
C ASN A 393 23.69 11.20 11.72
N GLY A 394 23.36 10.12 11.05
CA GLY A 394 22.93 10.13 9.65
C GLY A 394 21.43 10.45 9.57
N ILE A 395 21.06 11.42 8.74
CA ILE A 395 19.66 11.75 8.48
C ILE A 395 19.41 11.60 6.99
N GLY A 396 18.46 10.75 6.64
CA GLY A 396 17.98 10.54 5.28
C GLY A 396 16.54 10.96 5.12
N GLN A 397 16.17 11.34 3.90
CA GLN A 397 14.81 11.65 3.54
C GLN A 397 14.48 11.17 2.14
N LYS A 398 13.27 10.67 1.95
CA LYS A 398 12.76 10.23 0.65
C LYS A 398 11.41 10.86 0.40
N HIS A 399 11.24 11.39 -0.79
CA HIS A 399 9.99 12.00 -1.27
C HIS A 399 9.62 11.37 -2.60
N THR A 400 8.41 10.87 -2.72
CA THR A 400 7.90 10.26 -3.94
C THR A 400 6.54 10.85 -4.27
N VAL A 401 6.35 11.26 -5.51
CA VAL A 401 5.05 11.63 -6.09
C VAL A 401 4.68 10.58 -7.11
N TYR A 402 3.50 10.00 -6.99
CA TYR A 402 2.96 9.05 -7.93
C TYR A 402 1.64 9.55 -8.50
N LEU A 403 1.55 9.58 -9.81
CA LEU A 403 0.37 9.97 -10.57
C LEU A 403 -0.14 8.72 -11.30
N GLU A 404 -1.41 8.40 -11.17
CA GLU A 404 -1.99 7.27 -11.89
C GLU A 404 -3.42 7.54 -12.31
N GLY A 405 -3.88 6.81 -13.32
CA GLY A 405 -5.23 6.88 -13.82
C GLY A 405 -5.42 6.03 -15.07
N GLY A 406 -6.59 6.18 -15.69
CA GLY A 406 -6.93 5.49 -16.92
C GLY A 406 -8.27 4.77 -16.85
N ASP A 407 -8.52 3.93 -17.83
CA ASP A 407 -9.75 3.16 -17.97
C ASP A 407 -9.49 1.64 -17.99
N ASP A 408 -10.46 0.85 -18.42
CA ASP A 408 -10.32 -0.61 -18.51
C ASP A 408 -9.37 -1.05 -19.61
N TYR A 409 -9.10 -0.20 -20.60
CA TYR A 409 -8.24 -0.49 -21.77
C TYR A 409 -6.85 0.10 -21.61
N PHE A 410 -6.75 1.34 -21.13
CA PHE A 410 -5.49 2.07 -21.03
C PHE A 410 -5.30 2.63 -19.63
N ARG A 411 -4.15 2.32 -19.01
CA ARG A 411 -3.76 2.86 -17.70
C ARG A 411 -2.36 3.43 -17.77
N TYR A 412 -2.14 4.45 -17.02
CA TYR A 412 -0.85 5.12 -16.92
C TYR A 412 -0.46 5.35 -15.46
N GLY A 413 0.82 5.26 -15.21
CA GLY A 413 1.46 5.61 -13.94
C GLY A 413 2.71 6.42 -14.22
N LEU A 414 2.91 7.49 -13.48
CA LEU A 414 4.11 8.32 -13.50
C LEU A 414 4.61 8.46 -12.07
N ASP A 415 5.85 8.11 -11.82
CA ASP A 415 6.50 8.31 -10.52
C ASP A 415 7.72 9.22 -10.65
N VAL A 416 7.88 10.09 -9.67
CA VAL A 416 9.08 10.89 -9.49
C VAL A 416 9.48 10.78 -8.03
N SER A 417 10.73 10.41 -7.77
CA SER A 417 11.24 10.29 -6.41
C SER A 417 12.61 10.96 -6.26
N TYR A 418 12.80 11.54 -5.09
CA TYR A 418 14.07 12.01 -4.58
C TYR A 418 14.38 11.30 -3.27
N ASN A 419 15.56 10.71 -3.19
CA ASN A 419 16.05 10.03 -2.00
C ASN A 419 17.42 10.57 -1.63
N ASN A 420 17.55 11.13 -0.44
CA ASN A 420 18.81 11.54 0.14
C ASN A 420 19.12 10.63 1.33
N VAL A 421 20.29 10.01 1.35
CA VAL A 421 20.78 9.20 2.46
C VAL A 421 22.12 9.77 2.91
N ALA A 422 22.16 10.25 4.14
CA ALA A 422 23.42 10.65 4.79
C ALA A 422 23.93 9.47 5.64
N GLY A 423 25.13 9.02 5.34
CA GLY A 423 25.77 7.98 6.15
C GLY A 423 26.25 8.49 7.50
N VAL A 424 26.50 7.56 8.42
CA VAL A 424 27.00 7.84 9.77
C VAL A 424 28.45 8.36 9.75
N MET A 425 29.25 7.94 8.77
CA MET A 425 30.58 8.55 8.57
C MET A 425 30.42 9.96 7.98
N LYS A 426 31.05 10.97 8.59
CA LYS A 426 31.05 12.35 8.11
C LYS A 426 31.47 12.43 6.64
N GLY A 427 30.77 13.23 5.84
CA GLY A 427 31.04 13.41 4.41
C GLY A 427 30.44 12.34 3.51
N SER A 428 30.05 11.16 4.01
CA SER A 428 29.39 10.15 3.18
C SER A 428 27.92 10.53 2.94
N ASN A 429 27.49 10.51 1.70
CA ASN A 429 26.11 10.72 1.31
C ASN A 429 25.79 10.08 -0.05
N ARG A 430 24.51 9.88 -0.32
CA ARG A 430 23.97 9.43 -1.60
C ARG A 430 22.67 10.15 -1.89
N ASN A 431 22.62 10.76 -3.06
CA ASN A 431 21.42 11.39 -3.60
C ASN A 431 20.95 10.59 -4.82
N THR A 432 19.72 10.16 -4.82
CA THR A 432 19.10 9.42 -5.92
C THR A 432 17.88 10.18 -6.43
N PHE A 433 17.85 10.47 -7.72
CA PHE A 433 16.66 10.93 -8.44
C PHE A 433 16.19 9.79 -9.33
N MET A 434 14.93 9.45 -9.23
CA MET A 434 14.33 8.41 -10.04
C MET A 434 13.03 8.94 -10.65
N GLY A 435 12.83 8.68 -11.93
CA GLY A 435 11.59 8.91 -12.64
C GLY A 435 11.16 7.65 -13.37
N GLY A 436 9.88 7.32 -13.30
CA GLY A 436 9.32 6.14 -13.93
C GLY A 436 8.01 6.45 -14.66
N VAL A 437 7.80 5.76 -15.77
CA VAL A 437 6.54 5.78 -16.53
C VAL A 437 6.11 4.35 -16.76
N THR A 438 4.90 4.02 -16.33
CA THR A 438 4.26 2.74 -16.60
C THR A 438 3.03 2.98 -17.47
N LEU A 439 3.00 2.36 -18.64
CA LEU A 439 1.85 2.37 -19.53
C LEU A 439 1.37 0.93 -19.69
N SER A 440 0.08 0.70 -19.55
CA SER A 440 -0.52 -0.59 -19.82
C SER A 440 -1.73 -0.43 -20.71
N TYR A 441 -1.77 -1.22 -21.77
CA TYR A 441 -2.90 -1.32 -22.68
C TYR A 441 -3.42 -2.75 -22.72
N ARG A 442 -4.71 -2.91 -22.50
CA ARG A 442 -5.39 -4.22 -22.51
C ARG A 442 -6.49 -4.24 -23.55
N TYR A 443 -6.43 -5.22 -24.43
CA TYR A 443 -7.49 -5.48 -25.38
C TYR A 443 -7.80 -6.98 -25.38
N LYS A 444 -8.97 -7.38 -24.92
CA LYS A 444 -9.35 -8.78 -24.72
C LYS A 444 -8.31 -9.55 -23.90
N SER A 445 -7.68 -10.56 -24.48
CA SER A 445 -6.62 -11.37 -23.86
C SER A 445 -5.20 -10.78 -24.05
N LEU A 446 -5.04 -9.76 -24.90
CA LEU A 446 -3.74 -9.12 -25.14
C LEU A 446 -3.53 -8.02 -24.09
N MET A 447 -2.38 -8.06 -23.43
CA MET A 447 -1.92 -7.00 -22.54
C MET A 447 -0.53 -6.55 -22.95
N LEU A 448 -0.40 -5.27 -23.27
CA LEU A 448 0.88 -4.61 -23.53
C LEU A 448 1.24 -3.76 -22.31
N LYS A 449 2.42 -3.98 -21.76
CA LYS A 449 2.96 -3.21 -20.65
C LYS A 449 4.30 -2.60 -21.07
N ASN A 450 4.46 -1.30 -20.86
CA ASN A 450 5.71 -0.59 -21.06
C ASN A 450 6.11 0.06 -19.74
N ASN A 451 7.32 -0.22 -19.28
CA ASN A 451 7.93 0.37 -18.10
C ASN A 451 9.21 1.08 -18.53
N LEU A 452 9.24 2.39 -18.40
CA LEU A 452 10.43 3.19 -18.57
C LEU A 452 10.86 3.70 -17.19
N SER A 453 12.13 3.56 -16.85
CA SER A 453 12.69 4.15 -15.63
C SER A 453 14.03 4.81 -15.92
N VAL A 454 14.25 5.95 -15.31
CA VAL A 454 15.50 6.70 -15.35
C VAL A 454 15.95 6.94 -13.92
N THR A 455 17.19 6.58 -13.61
CA THR A 455 17.77 6.77 -12.28
C THR A 455 19.08 7.55 -12.41
N TYR A 456 19.19 8.63 -11.66
CA TYR A 456 20.41 9.40 -11.51
C TYR A 456 20.91 9.35 -10.06
N ASN A 457 22.15 8.87 -9.87
CA ASN A 457 22.77 8.74 -8.56
C ASN A 457 24.00 9.64 -8.46
N LYS A 458 24.09 10.38 -7.34
CA LYS A 458 25.29 11.12 -6.96
C LYS A 458 25.66 10.75 -5.52
N GLY A 459 26.81 10.13 -5.35
CA GLY A 459 27.31 9.70 -4.04
C GLY A 459 28.70 10.27 -3.74
N ASN A 460 28.96 10.57 -2.48
CA ASN A 460 30.26 10.91 -1.97
C ASN A 460 30.63 9.92 -0.88
N ASN A 461 31.84 9.42 -0.93
CA ASN A 461 32.40 8.61 0.16
C ASN A 461 32.96 9.52 1.26
N SER A 462 33.05 8.98 2.45
CA SER A 462 33.67 9.70 3.58
C SER A 462 35.13 10.01 3.30
N PRO A 463 35.60 11.25 3.50
CA PRO A 463 37.03 11.58 3.43
C PRO A 463 37.82 11.01 4.60
N TYR A 464 37.16 10.48 5.64
CA TYR A 464 37.80 9.94 6.85
C TYR A 464 38.35 8.50 6.69
N GLY A 465 38.22 7.87 5.50
CA GLY A 465 38.74 6.52 5.28
C GLY A 465 37.91 5.43 5.99
N ALA A 466 38.56 4.38 6.42
CA ALA A 466 37.91 3.25 7.09
C ALA A 466 37.74 3.50 8.59
N PHE A 467 36.57 3.19 9.14
CA PHE A 467 36.31 3.35 10.58
C PHE A 467 37.26 2.51 11.45
N SER A 468 37.68 1.34 10.94
CA SER A 468 38.62 0.46 11.64
C SER A 468 39.99 1.11 11.94
N GLU A 469 40.41 2.14 11.21
CA GLU A 469 41.63 2.88 11.50
C GLU A 469 41.48 3.66 12.80
N TYR A 470 40.35 4.29 13.03
CA TYR A 470 40.05 5.05 14.25
C TYR A 470 39.93 4.17 15.49
N THR A 471 39.42 2.95 15.35
CA THR A 471 39.37 2.00 16.49
C THR A 471 40.74 1.46 16.91
N ARG A 472 41.75 1.59 16.06
CA ARG A 472 43.15 1.18 16.33
C ARG A 472 44.04 2.32 16.83
N MET A 473 43.53 3.57 16.73
CA MET A 473 44.31 4.73 17.21
C MET A 473 44.48 4.68 18.72
N ASN A 474 45.65 5.14 19.19
CA ASN A 474 45.93 5.21 20.60
C ASN A 474 45.30 6.45 21.24
N PRO A 475 44.52 6.29 22.33
CA PRO A 475 43.79 7.39 22.94
C PRO A 475 44.70 8.48 23.55
N TYR A 476 45.97 8.20 23.80
CA TYR A 476 46.95 9.19 24.25
C TYR A 476 47.57 10.05 23.12
N TYR A 477 47.13 9.89 21.89
CA TYR A 477 47.44 10.81 20.79
C TYR A 477 46.46 11.97 20.77
N ARG A 478 46.96 13.18 20.57
CA ARG A 478 46.11 14.36 20.36
C ARG A 478 45.55 14.35 18.95
N CYS A 479 44.28 14.63 18.81
CA CYS A 479 43.66 14.88 17.52
C CYS A 479 44.03 16.27 16.97
N TRP A 480 44.26 17.23 17.86
CA TRP A 480 44.57 18.62 17.52
C TRP A 480 45.90 19.01 18.19
N ASP A 481 46.72 19.80 17.50
CA ASP A 481 47.88 20.43 18.13
C ASP A 481 47.48 21.53 19.14
N GLU A 482 48.43 22.14 19.81
CA GLU A 482 48.20 23.22 20.79
C GLU A 482 47.56 24.47 20.15
N ASN A 483 47.62 24.60 18.83
CA ASN A 483 47.03 25.68 18.03
C ASN A 483 45.68 25.30 17.42
N GLY A 484 45.17 24.09 17.66
CA GLY A 484 43.92 23.60 17.13
C GLY A 484 43.99 23.10 15.67
N ASN A 485 45.17 22.83 15.14
CA ASN A 485 45.36 22.21 13.83
C ASN A 485 45.30 20.67 13.97
N VAL A 486 44.80 20.02 12.94
CA VAL A 486 44.72 18.53 12.84
C VAL A 486 46.05 17.95 12.43
#